data_722546dd8774f39896392ee1860dc48f
#
_entry.id   722546dd8774f39896392ee1860dc48f
#
_cell.length_a   1.000
_cell.length_b   1.000
_cell.length_c   1.000
_cell.angle_alpha   90.00
_cell.angle_beta   90.00
_cell.angle_gamma   90.00
#
_symmetry.space_group_name_H-M   'P 1'
#
loop_
_entity.id
_entity.type
_entity.pdbx_description
1 polymer ?
#
loop_
_entity_poly.entity_id
_entity_poly.type
_entity_poly.pdbx_seq_one_letter_code
_entity_poly.pdbx_strand_id
1 'polypeptide(L)'
;MANPKSAYSVSSKKEKSDTHIIVVWVDNEAGVLARVVGLFSGRGYNIESLAVAEVDAKKSISRITIVTTGTPQVIDQIKLQLKKLVPVHKVADFKRNDKGVIFKEMALFKVVGNNTKIKKAINACKKYEAVILDKTKKSNVIQITALRREIDKMAKNLRKFGLVSVSRTGAVAMTRGDKVFN
;
A
#
# COMPACT_ATOMS: atom_id res chain seq x y z
N MET A 1 -24.63 -48.59 -14.63
CA MET A 1 -25.22 -47.39 -15.27
C MET A 1 -24.49 -46.17 -14.79
N ALA A 2 -23.74 -45.52 -15.65
CA ALA A 2 -22.94 -44.32 -15.28
C ALA A 2 -23.83 -43.08 -15.30
N ASN A 3 -23.84 -42.33 -14.21
CA ASN A 3 -24.61 -41.10 -14.05
C ASN A 3 -24.06 -40.02 -15.00
N PRO A 4 -24.86 -39.42 -15.90
CA PRO A 4 -24.35 -38.40 -16.81
C PRO A 4 -23.96 -37.15 -16.02
N LYS A 5 -22.70 -36.72 -16.15
CA LYS A 5 -22.22 -35.46 -15.60
C LYS A 5 -23.05 -34.31 -16.18
N SER A 6 -23.72 -33.58 -15.32
CA SER A 6 -24.49 -32.39 -15.70
C SER A 6 -23.62 -31.43 -16.53
N ALA A 7 -24.16 -30.96 -17.67
CA ALA A 7 -23.53 -30.00 -18.56
C ALA A 7 -23.24 -28.62 -17.88
N TYR A 8 -23.74 -28.40 -16.66
CA TYR A 8 -23.55 -27.21 -15.85
C TYR A 8 -22.40 -27.32 -14.82
N SER A 9 -21.68 -28.44 -14.77
CA SER A 9 -20.49 -28.58 -13.95
C SER A 9 -19.30 -27.90 -14.64
N VAL A 10 -19.38 -26.59 -14.88
CA VAL A 10 -18.22 -25.78 -15.22
C VAL A 10 -17.36 -25.72 -13.95
N SER A 11 -16.25 -26.43 -13.94
CA SER A 11 -15.21 -26.29 -12.93
C SER A 11 -14.69 -24.87 -13.03
N SER A 12 -15.24 -23.96 -12.22
CA SER A 12 -14.72 -22.62 -12.07
C SER A 12 -13.32 -22.74 -11.45
N LYS A 13 -12.27 -22.70 -12.29
CA LYS A 13 -10.92 -22.43 -11.80
C LYS A 13 -11.05 -21.14 -11.00
N LYS A 14 -10.96 -21.21 -9.66
CA LYS A 14 -10.89 -20.02 -8.80
C LYS A 14 -9.71 -19.21 -9.31
N GLU A 15 -10.00 -18.13 -10.01
CA GLU A 15 -8.96 -17.22 -10.47
C GLU A 15 -8.18 -16.69 -9.25
N LYS A 16 -6.87 -16.72 -9.39
CA LYS A 16 -5.98 -16.31 -8.32
C LYS A 16 -6.05 -14.79 -8.15
N SER A 17 -6.42 -14.35 -6.96
CA SER A 17 -6.35 -12.95 -6.60
C SER A 17 -4.91 -12.57 -6.26
N ASP A 18 -4.44 -11.48 -6.87
CA ASP A 18 -3.13 -10.91 -6.61
C ASP A 18 -3.26 -9.49 -6.04
N THR A 19 -2.25 -9.06 -5.27
CA THR A 19 -2.18 -7.68 -4.76
C THR A 19 -1.61 -6.77 -5.84
N HIS A 20 -2.32 -5.69 -6.13
CA HIS A 20 -1.97 -4.65 -7.08
C HIS A 20 -1.74 -3.30 -6.40
N ILE A 21 -0.89 -2.50 -6.99
CA ILE A 21 -0.66 -1.11 -6.62
C ILE A 21 -1.13 -0.26 -7.79
N ILE A 22 -2.24 0.43 -7.59
CA ILE A 22 -2.84 1.31 -8.59
C ILE A 22 -2.45 2.75 -8.26
N VAL A 23 -1.85 3.43 -9.23
CA VAL A 23 -1.44 4.83 -9.11
C VAL A 23 -2.33 5.67 -10.00
N VAL A 24 -2.92 6.71 -9.43
CA VAL A 24 -3.89 7.59 -10.11
C VAL A 24 -3.41 9.02 -9.99
N TRP A 25 -3.32 9.73 -11.12
CA TRP A 25 -3.09 11.18 -11.15
C TRP A 25 -4.44 11.86 -11.31
N VAL A 26 -4.71 12.80 -10.45
CA VAL A 26 -6.01 13.46 -10.35
C VAL A 26 -5.83 14.96 -10.14
N ASP A 27 -6.87 15.74 -10.47
CA ASP A 27 -6.93 17.13 -10.05
C ASP A 27 -6.90 17.24 -8.53
N ASN A 28 -6.17 18.21 -8.00
CA ASN A 28 -6.11 18.48 -6.56
C ASN A 28 -7.29 19.38 -6.15
N GLU A 29 -8.50 18.83 -6.18
CA GLU A 29 -9.74 19.52 -5.89
C GLU A 29 -10.53 18.85 -4.77
N ALA A 30 -11.39 19.63 -4.11
CA ALA A 30 -12.29 19.11 -3.08
C ALA A 30 -13.21 18.01 -3.64
N GLY A 31 -13.33 16.91 -2.90
CA GLY A 31 -14.21 15.78 -3.24
C GLY A 31 -13.63 14.77 -4.22
N VAL A 32 -12.48 15.00 -4.86
CA VAL A 32 -11.87 14.03 -5.80
C VAL A 32 -11.51 12.73 -5.11
N LEU A 33 -10.87 12.80 -3.95
CA LEU A 33 -10.56 11.62 -3.15
C LEU A 33 -11.83 10.85 -2.76
N ALA A 34 -12.89 11.56 -2.37
CA ALA A 34 -14.17 10.94 -2.02
C ALA A 34 -14.78 10.18 -3.20
N ARG A 35 -14.71 10.73 -4.43
CA ARG A 35 -15.17 10.04 -5.66
C ARG A 35 -14.38 8.76 -5.93
N VAL A 36 -13.06 8.81 -5.79
CA VAL A 36 -12.19 7.62 -5.96
C VAL A 36 -12.52 6.56 -4.91
N VAL A 37 -12.59 6.91 -3.62
CA VAL A 37 -12.93 5.97 -2.54
C VAL A 37 -14.35 5.46 -2.69
N GLY A 38 -15.31 6.31 -3.05
CA GLY A 38 -16.71 5.95 -3.30
C GLY A 38 -16.87 4.90 -4.41
N LEU A 39 -16.03 4.97 -5.45
CA LEU A 39 -15.99 3.95 -6.51
C LEU A 39 -15.63 2.56 -5.94
N PHE A 40 -14.66 2.47 -5.04
CA PHE A 40 -14.28 1.21 -4.39
C PHE A 40 -15.40 0.71 -3.46
N SER A 41 -15.90 1.58 -2.58
CA SER A 41 -16.94 1.25 -1.61
C SER A 41 -18.23 0.79 -2.28
N GLY A 42 -18.68 1.50 -3.31
CA GLY A 42 -19.93 1.18 -4.03
C GLY A 42 -19.90 -0.15 -4.78
N ARG A 43 -18.72 -0.75 -4.96
CA ARG A 43 -18.54 -2.06 -5.62
C ARG A 43 -17.99 -3.14 -4.70
N GLY A 44 -17.84 -2.84 -3.42
CA GLY A 44 -17.29 -3.78 -2.45
C GLY A 44 -15.79 -4.10 -2.65
N TYR A 45 -15.04 -3.24 -3.36
CA TYR A 45 -13.59 -3.41 -3.49
C TYR A 45 -12.90 -2.94 -2.22
N ASN A 46 -11.97 -3.74 -1.71
CA ASN A 46 -11.22 -3.37 -0.50
C ASN A 46 -10.01 -2.49 -0.84
N ILE A 47 -9.81 -1.42 -0.07
CA ILE A 47 -8.59 -0.62 -0.07
C ILE A 47 -7.73 -1.05 1.11
N GLU A 48 -6.62 -1.74 0.85
CA GLU A 48 -5.70 -2.17 1.90
C GLU A 48 -4.78 -1.05 2.38
N SER A 49 -4.48 -0.08 1.50
CA SER A 49 -3.63 1.06 1.78
C SER A 49 -3.93 2.17 0.79
N LEU A 50 -3.91 3.40 1.28
CA LEU A 50 -4.13 4.60 0.50
C LEU A 50 -3.10 5.66 0.92
N ALA A 51 -2.39 6.21 -0.05
CA ALA A 51 -1.51 7.35 0.13
C ALA A 51 -1.87 8.42 -0.91
N VAL A 52 -2.00 9.66 -0.48
CA VAL A 52 -2.35 10.81 -1.34
C VAL A 52 -1.41 11.95 -1.05
N ALA A 53 -0.90 12.59 -2.10
CA ALA A 53 -0.13 13.82 -1.97
C ALA A 53 -0.25 14.65 -3.26
N GLU A 54 -0.20 15.96 -3.14
CA GLU A 54 0.03 16.84 -4.28
C GLU A 54 1.46 16.61 -4.81
N VAL A 55 1.60 16.43 -6.11
CA VAL A 55 2.89 16.14 -6.77
C VAL A 55 3.30 17.21 -7.79
N ASP A 56 2.36 18.05 -8.22
CA ASP A 56 2.61 19.20 -9.09
C ASP A 56 1.70 20.36 -8.69
N ALA A 57 2.23 21.28 -7.88
CA ALA A 57 1.47 22.44 -7.39
C ALA A 57 1.14 23.44 -8.50
N LYS A 58 1.96 23.55 -9.58
CA LYS A 58 1.69 24.45 -10.70
C LYS A 58 0.49 24.00 -11.54
N LYS A 59 0.30 22.69 -11.65
CA LYS A 59 -0.82 22.07 -12.37
C LYS A 59 -1.95 21.64 -11.46
N SER A 60 -1.84 21.86 -10.15
CA SER A 60 -2.80 21.37 -9.14
C SER A 60 -3.09 19.87 -9.29
N ILE A 61 -2.03 19.05 -9.43
CA ILE A 61 -2.16 17.60 -9.60
C ILE A 61 -1.77 16.88 -8.32
N SER A 62 -2.66 16.02 -7.85
CA SER A 62 -2.42 15.05 -6.79
C SER A 62 -2.19 13.65 -7.35
N ARG A 63 -1.43 12.87 -6.60
CA ARG A 63 -1.19 11.46 -6.89
C ARG A 63 -1.75 10.60 -5.76
N ILE A 64 -2.62 9.67 -6.13
CA ILE A 64 -3.21 8.68 -5.23
C ILE A 64 -2.54 7.34 -5.51
N THR A 65 -2.01 6.69 -4.48
CA THR A 65 -1.47 5.32 -4.56
C THR A 65 -2.36 4.40 -3.73
N ILE A 66 -2.99 3.42 -4.38
CA ILE A 66 -3.96 2.50 -3.79
C ILE A 66 -3.39 1.09 -3.83
N VAL A 67 -3.38 0.40 -2.70
CA VAL A 67 -3.10 -1.04 -2.64
C VAL A 67 -4.42 -1.78 -2.50
N THR A 68 -4.68 -2.71 -3.41
CA THR A 68 -5.89 -3.54 -3.42
C THR A 68 -5.58 -4.96 -3.89
N THR A 69 -6.41 -5.93 -3.52
CA THR A 69 -6.27 -7.33 -3.95
C THR A 69 -7.52 -7.74 -4.72
N GLY A 70 -7.33 -8.35 -5.88
CA GLY A 70 -8.43 -8.81 -6.71
C GLY A 70 -7.99 -9.79 -7.80
N THR A 71 -8.97 -10.39 -8.46
CA THR A 71 -8.72 -11.15 -9.70
C THR A 71 -8.35 -10.19 -10.83
N PRO A 72 -7.73 -10.67 -11.93
CA PRO A 72 -7.39 -9.82 -13.08
C PRO A 72 -8.59 -9.00 -13.58
N GLN A 73 -9.79 -9.63 -13.66
CA GLN A 73 -11.01 -8.95 -14.12
C GLN A 73 -11.43 -7.83 -13.16
N VAL A 74 -11.34 -8.06 -11.84
CA VAL A 74 -11.64 -7.02 -10.84
C VAL A 74 -10.68 -5.84 -10.98
N ILE A 75 -9.39 -6.11 -11.15
CA ILE A 75 -8.38 -5.05 -11.32
C ILE A 75 -8.63 -4.27 -12.62
N ASP A 76 -8.94 -4.95 -13.72
CA ASP A 76 -9.27 -4.29 -14.98
C ASP A 76 -10.53 -3.42 -14.87
N GLN A 77 -11.56 -3.90 -14.19
CA GLN A 77 -12.77 -3.11 -13.90
C GLN A 77 -12.45 -1.87 -13.06
N ILE A 78 -11.64 -1.99 -12.02
CA ILE A 78 -11.21 -0.84 -11.20
C ILE A 78 -10.53 0.21 -12.10
N LYS A 79 -9.57 -0.18 -12.94
CA LYS A 79 -8.85 0.73 -13.85
C LYS A 79 -9.80 1.43 -14.82
N LEU A 80 -10.72 0.67 -15.43
CA LEU A 80 -11.69 1.24 -16.38
C LEU A 80 -12.63 2.25 -15.69
N GLN A 81 -13.08 1.97 -14.49
CA GLN A 81 -13.96 2.86 -13.75
C GLN A 81 -13.23 4.11 -13.26
N LEU A 82 -11.98 3.98 -12.79
CA LEU A 82 -11.15 5.13 -12.40
C LEU A 82 -10.94 6.07 -13.60
N LYS A 83 -10.65 5.55 -14.78
CA LYS A 83 -10.47 6.34 -16.02
C LYS A 83 -11.74 7.10 -16.48
N LYS A 84 -12.92 6.70 -16.00
CA LYS A 84 -14.19 7.39 -16.31
C LYS A 84 -14.45 8.60 -15.40
N LEU A 85 -13.74 8.73 -14.31
CA LEU A 85 -13.87 9.88 -13.42
C LEU A 85 -13.23 11.11 -14.09
N VAL A 86 -14.00 12.19 -14.25
CA VAL A 86 -13.55 13.43 -14.92
C VAL A 86 -12.22 13.97 -14.37
N PRO A 87 -12.00 14.03 -13.03
CA PRO A 87 -10.75 14.56 -12.48
C PRO A 87 -9.56 13.59 -12.55
N VAL A 88 -9.69 12.45 -13.25
CA VAL A 88 -8.62 11.46 -13.38
C VAL A 88 -7.88 11.63 -14.71
N HIS A 89 -6.63 12.05 -14.65
CA HIS A 89 -5.78 12.23 -15.83
C HIS A 89 -5.15 10.90 -16.29
N LYS A 90 -4.69 10.07 -15.32
CA LYS A 90 -3.96 8.86 -15.64
C LYS A 90 -4.15 7.80 -14.57
N VAL A 91 -4.15 6.54 -15.00
CA VAL A 91 -4.18 5.35 -14.12
C VAL A 91 -3.08 4.41 -14.56
N ALA A 92 -2.19 4.04 -13.64
CA ALA A 92 -1.20 3.00 -13.81
C ALA A 92 -1.46 1.86 -12.81
N ASP A 93 -1.16 0.63 -13.22
CA ASP A 93 -1.36 -0.57 -12.42
C ASP A 93 -0.08 -1.40 -12.42
N PHE A 94 0.35 -1.84 -11.25
CA PHE A 94 1.55 -2.63 -11.04
C PHE A 94 1.24 -3.81 -10.13
N LYS A 95 1.75 -4.97 -10.51
CA LYS A 95 1.76 -6.11 -9.60
C LYS A 95 2.75 -5.86 -8.46
N ARG A 96 2.43 -6.35 -7.27
CA ARG A 96 3.27 -6.20 -6.06
C ARG A 96 4.74 -6.61 -6.25
N ASN A 97 5.03 -7.53 -7.18
CA ASN A 97 6.37 -8.05 -7.43
C ASN A 97 6.98 -7.51 -8.73
N ASP A 98 6.44 -6.43 -9.29
CA ASP A 98 6.99 -5.81 -10.50
C ASP A 98 8.42 -5.32 -10.24
N LYS A 99 9.37 -5.87 -11.01
CA LYS A 99 10.80 -5.54 -10.90
C LYS A 99 11.11 -4.15 -11.46
N GLY A 100 10.28 -3.62 -12.34
CA GLY A 100 10.41 -2.28 -12.95
C GLY A 100 9.97 -1.15 -12.02
N VAL A 101 9.45 -1.46 -10.83
CA VAL A 101 8.90 -0.46 -9.91
C VAL A 101 9.50 -0.63 -8.51
N ILE A 102 9.78 0.50 -7.88
CA ILE A 102 10.17 0.58 -6.47
C ILE A 102 8.90 0.82 -5.65
N PHE A 103 8.66 -0.04 -4.67
CA PHE A 103 7.60 0.13 -3.69
C PHE A 103 8.23 0.32 -2.32
N LYS A 104 7.86 1.38 -1.64
CA LYS A 104 8.31 1.67 -0.28
C LYS A 104 7.17 2.21 0.55
N GLU A 105 7.27 2.01 1.85
CA GLU A 105 6.39 2.57 2.85
C GLU A 105 7.26 3.02 4.03
N MET A 106 6.98 4.19 4.57
CA MET A 106 7.59 4.65 5.80
C MET A 106 6.70 4.29 6.99
N ALA A 107 7.31 3.86 8.07
CA ALA A 107 6.61 3.60 9.34
C ALA A 107 7.37 4.20 10.52
N LEU A 108 6.61 4.72 11.47
CA LEU A 108 7.07 5.18 12.78
C LEU A 108 6.63 4.17 13.84
N PHE A 109 7.57 3.67 14.61
CA PHE A 109 7.33 2.72 15.70
C PHE A 109 7.67 3.37 17.04
N LYS A 110 6.68 3.52 17.92
CA LYS A 110 6.92 3.95 19.29
C LYS A 110 7.07 2.74 20.19
N VAL A 111 8.26 2.60 20.77
CA VAL A 111 8.61 1.53 21.71
C VAL A 111 8.77 2.11 23.09
N VAL A 112 8.14 1.50 24.11
CA VAL A 112 8.23 1.90 25.51
C VAL A 112 8.68 0.71 26.34
N GLY A 113 9.66 0.91 27.21
CA GLY A 113 10.21 -0.16 28.05
C GLY A 113 11.50 0.22 28.74
N ASN A 114 12.13 -0.78 29.36
CA ASN A 114 13.44 -0.60 29.95
C ASN A 114 14.55 -0.53 28.87
N ASN A 115 15.74 -0.09 29.28
CA ASN A 115 16.90 0.06 28.38
C ASN A 115 17.19 -1.21 27.56
N THR A 116 17.04 -2.39 28.16
CA THR A 116 17.31 -3.68 27.48
C THR A 116 16.32 -3.91 26.33
N LYS A 117 15.03 -3.68 26.54
CA LYS A 117 14.00 -3.81 25.52
C LYS A 117 14.21 -2.80 24.39
N ILE A 118 14.48 -1.54 24.72
CA ILE A 118 14.74 -0.48 23.74
C ILE A 118 15.97 -0.80 22.89
N LYS A 119 17.09 -1.21 23.49
CA LYS A 119 18.29 -1.64 22.75
C LYS A 119 18.00 -2.80 21.79
N LYS A 120 17.22 -3.80 22.22
CA LYS A 120 16.81 -4.92 21.36
C LYS A 120 15.92 -4.47 20.20
N ALA A 121 15.00 -3.53 20.43
CA ALA A 121 14.16 -2.95 19.38
C ALA A 121 15.00 -2.21 18.34
N ILE A 122 15.92 -1.34 18.76
CA ILE A 122 16.82 -0.61 17.85
C ILE A 122 17.66 -1.60 17.02
N ASN A 123 18.25 -2.63 17.67
CA ASN A 123 19.05 -3.62 16.96
C ASN A 123 18.24 -4.41 15.92
N ALA A 124 16.97 -4.71 16.22
CA ALA A 124 16.09 -5.36 15.26
C ALA A 124 15.83 -4.50 14.01
N CYS A 125 15.84 -3.17 14.15
CA CYS A 125 15.61 -2.21 13.09
C CYS A 125 16.86 -1.83 12.29
N LYS A 126 18.08 -2.13 12.75
CA LYS A 126 19.36 -1.72 12.11
C LYS A 126 19.45 -2.07 10.64
N LYS A 127 18.98 -3.26 10.24
CA LYS A 127 19.03 -3.72 8.84
C LYS A 127 18.19 -2.88 7.86
N TYR A 128 17.37 -1.96 8.36
CA TYR A 128 16.53 -1.05 7.55
C TYR A 128 17.02 0.38 7.57
N GLU A 129 18.28 0.61 7.96
CA GLU A 129 18.83 1.97 8.09
C GLU A 129 17.92 2.87 8.95
N ALA A 130 17.50 2.33 10.10
CA ALA A 130 16.52 2.95 10.97
C ALA A 130 17.03 4.28 11.54
N VAL A 131 16.18 5.30 11.52
CA VAL A 131 16.43 6.61 12.14
C VAL A 131 15.70 6.68 13.47
N ILE A 132 16.39 7.12 14.52
CA ILE A 132 15.78 7.38 15.82
C ILE A 132 15.37 8.84 15.84
N LEU A 133 14.06 9.11 15.80
CA LEU A 133 13.50 10.47 15.75
C LEU A 133 13.34 11.07 17.15
N ASP A 134 13.05 10.24 18.14
CA ASP A 134 12.93 10.64 19.54
C ASP A 134 13.51 9.57 20.45
N LYS A 135 14.18 10.01 21.50
CA LYS A 135 14.84 9.14 22.46
C LYS A 135 14.72 9.68 23.88
N THR A 136 14.12 8.88 24.74
CA THR A 136 14.08 9.13 26.19
C THR A 136 14.64 7.94 26.97
N LYS A 137 14.71 8.03 28.31
CA LYS A 137 15.13 6.92 29.16
C LYS A 137 14.19 5.70 29.06
N LYS A 138 12.90 5.90 28.71
CA LYS A 138 11.87 4.87 28.73
C LYS A 138 11.19 4.65 27.40
N SER A 139 11.45 5.45 26.37
CA SER A 139 10.80 5.34 25.06
C SER A 139 11.69 5.79 23.91
N ASN A 140 11.46 5.19 22.73
CA ASN A 140 12.05 5.64 21.48
C ASN A 140 11.00 5.67 20.36
N VAL A 141 11.12 6.62 19.45
CA VAL A 141 10.41 6.62 18.17
C VAL A 141 11.41 6.27 17.08
N ILE A 142 11.16 5.16 16.41
CA ILE A 142 12.05 4.59 15.38
C ILE A 142 11.34 4.69 14.04
N GLN A 143 11.97 5.35 13.08
CA GLN A 143 11.52 5.40 11.69
C GLN A 143 12.22 4.31 10.88
N ILE A 144 11.47 3.59 10.05
CA ILE A 144 12.02 2.73 9.00
C ILE A 144 11.28 2.97 7.69
N THR A 145 12.00 2.76 6.57
CA THR A 145 11.43 2.77 5.23
C THR A 145 11.75 1.45 4.54
N ALA A 146 10.71 0.66 4.24
CA ALA A 146 10.87 -0.69 3.71
C ALA A 146 9.67 -1.11 2.85
N LEU A 147 9.70 -2.33 2.30
CA LEU A 147 8.52 -2.93 1.69
C LEU A 147 7.44 -3.17 2.75
N ARG A 148 6.16 -3.01 2.39
CA ARG A 148 5.01 -3.23 3.28
C ARG A 148 5.13 -4.52 4.11
N ARG A 149 5.45 -5.65 3.46
CA ARG A 149 5.63 -6.94 4.14
C ARG A 149 6.72 -6.94 5.22
N GLU A 150 7.74 -6.11 5.04
CA GLU A 150 8.84 -5.98 6.01
C GLU A 150 8.42 -5.09 7.17
N ILE A 151 7.66 -4.03 6.90
CA ILE A 151 7.00 -3.21 7.93
C ILE A 151 6.09 -4.08 8.80
N ASP A 152 5.25 -4.94 8.20
CA ASP A 152 4.36 -5.86 8.92
C ASP A 152 5.14 -6.84 9.80
N LYS A 153 6.22 -7.43 9.25
CA LYS A 153 7.13 -8.33 10.02
C LYS A 153 7.79 -7.59 11.18
N MET A 154 8.23 -6.35 10.95
CA MET A 154 8.86 -5.54 11.97
C MET A 154 7.87 -5.17 13.08
N ALA A 155 6.65 -4.73 12.75
CA ALA A 155 5.61 -4.44 13.72
C ALA A 155 5.34 -5.66 14.63
N LYS A 156 5.20 -6.86 14.03
CA LYS A 156 5.04 -8.11 14.81
C LYS A 156 6.24 -8.39 15.72
N ASN A 157 7.46 -8.20 15.21
CA ASN A 157 8.69 -8.43 15.98
C ASN A 157 8.85 -7.45 17.15
N LEU A 158 8.52 -6.18 16.94
CA LEU A 158 8.68 -5.13 17.96
C LEU A 158 7.68 -5.25 19.12
N ARG A 159 6.56 -5.96 18.95
CA ARG A 159 5.58 -6.19 20.05
C ARG A 159 6.25 -6.79 21.30
N LYS A 160 7.17 -7.75 21.14
CA LYS A 160 7.92 -8.36 22.26
C LYS A 160 8.91 -7.41 22.95
N PHE A 161 9.23 -6.29 22.31
CA PHE A 161 10.13 -5.28 22.84
C PHE A 161 9.42 -4.03 23.37
N GLY A 162 8.06 -4.06 23.45
CA GLY A 162 7.28 -2.98 24.00
C GLY A 162 6.78 -1.98 22.96
N LEU A 163 6.47 -2.42 21.74
CA LEU A 163 5.77 -1.59 20.74
C LEU A 163 4.39 -1.20 21.28
N VAL A 164 4.14 0.10 21.36
CA VAL A 164 2.86 0.67 21.84
C VAL A 164 2.08 1.40 20.76
N SER A 165 2.75 1.90 19.72
CA SER A 165 2.09 2.61 18.63
C SER A 165 2.84 2.44 17.32
N VAL A 166 2.08 2.43 16.20
CA VAL A 166 2.60 2.40 14.83
C VAL A 166 1.84 3.44 14.01
N SER A 167 2.58 4.31 13.32
CA SER A 167 2.05 5.18 12.28
C SER A 167 2.67 4.80 10.94
N ARG A 168 1.88 4.85 9.85
CA ARG A 168 2.30 4.40 8.51
C ARG A 168 1.80 5.36 7.44
N THR A 169 2.62 5.59 6.43
CA THR A 169 2.24 6.46 5.30
C THR A 169 1.36 5.76 4.26
N GLY A 170 1.35 4.42 4.27
CA GLY A 170 0.90 3.66 3.11
C GLY A 170 2.00 3.52 2.05
N ALA A 171 1.75 2.71 1.04
CA ALA A 171 2.73 2.44 -0.01
C ALA A 171 2.85 3.62 -0.98
N VAL A 172 4.09 3.95 -1.34
CA VAL A 172 4.42 4.81 -2.47
C VAL A 172 5.12 3.98 -3.54
N ALA A 173 4.96 4.36 -4.80
CA ALA A 173 5.50 3.65 -5.96
C ALA A 173 6.27 4.58 -6.88
N MET A 174 7.40 4.14 -7.45
CA MET A 174 8.17 4.87 -8.44
C MET A 174 8.77 3.90 -9.45
N THR A 175 8.76 4.23 -10.74
CA THR A 175 9.45 3.45 -11.78
C THR A 175 10.95 3.45 -11.56
N ARG A 176 11.61 2.38 -12.02
CA ARG A 176 13.08 2.31 -12.08
C ARG A 176 13.58 2.84 -13.41
N GLY A 177 14.84 3.29 -13.38
CA GLY A 177 15.53 3.81 -14.57
C GLY A 177 14.95 5.14 -15.04
N ASP A 178 15.03 5.39 -16.30
CA ASP A 178 14.60 6.60 -17.01
C ASP A 178 13.10 6.64 -17.37
N LYS A 179 12.41 5.55 -17.16
CA LYS A 179 10.96 5.47 -17.38
C LYS A 179 10.22 6.36 -16.38
N VAL A 180 9.48 7.31 -16.88
CA VAL A 180 8.64 8.20 -16.06
C VAL A 180 7.17 7.75 -16.12
N PHE A 181 6.49 7.92 -15.00
CA PHE A 181 5.03 7.82 -14.96
C PHE A 181 4.39 9.11 -15.48
N ASN A 182 4.68 9.51 -16.71
CA ASN A 182 4.07 10.71 -17.30
C ASN A 182 2.86 10.37 -18.13
#